data_6acfc3c20c19f52d918c7123ee33b864
#
_entry.id   6acfc3c20c19f52d918c7123ee33b864
#
_cell.length_a   1.000
_cell.length_b   1.000
_cell.length_c   1.000
_cell.angle_alpha   90.00
_cell.angle_beta   90.00
_cell.angle_gamma   90.00
#
_symmetry.space_group_name_H-M   'P 1'
#
loop_
_entity.id
_entity.type
_entity.pdbx_description
1 polymer ?
#
loop_
_entity_poly.entity_id
_entity_poly.type
_entity_poly.pdbx_seq_one_letter_code
_entity_poly.pdbx_strand_id
1 'polypeptide(L)'
;SCSLVGSEMCIRDRSMVESTGVYLALSDITKEPLDSTRLRNGYRAEGLAVLLGGLFNTFPYTGFSQNVGLVKLSGIKTRLPIYYAAGFLVLLGLLPKFGALAQIIPSPVLGGAMLVMFGFVSIQGMQILARVDFANNEHNFLIAAVSIAAGVGLNGSNLFNSLPNAFQMFFSNGIVVASLLAIVLNAILNHNKKEK
;
A
#
# COMPACT_ATOMS: atom_id res chain seq x y z
N SER A 1 4.85 17.56 -21.29
CA SER A 1 3.50 17.25 -20.75
C SER A 1 3.23 15.75 -20.68
N CYS A 2 3.79 14.94 -21.55
CA CYS A 2 3.59 13.48 -21.56
C CYS A 2 4.24 12.77 -20.36
N SER A 3 5.32 13.30 -19.80
CA SER A 3 5.99 12.73 -18.61
C SER A 3 5.19 12.94 -17.32
N LEU A 4 4.46 14.05 -17.23
CA LEU A 4 3.64 14.36 -16.06
C LEU A 4 2.45 13.40 -15.94
N VAL A 5 1.76 13.13 -17.05
CA VAL A 5 0.63 12.18 -17.10
C VAL A 5 1.08 10.76 -16.78
N GLY A 6 2.27 10.35 -17.24
CA GLY A 6 2.85 9.03 -16.91
C GLY A 6 3.20 8.89 -15.44
N SER A 7 3.76 9.92 -14.81
CA SER A 7 4.07 9.87 -13.36
C SER A 7 2.81 9.85 -12.50
N GLU A 8 1.78 10.59 -12.87
CA GLU A 8 0.49 10.59 -12.20
C GLU A 8 -0.20 9.21 -12.26
N MET A 9 -0.15 8.54 -13.41
CA MET A 9 -0.68 7.18 -13.55
C MET A 9 0.08 6.18 -12.67
N CYS A 10 1.41 6.21 -12.66
CA CYS A 10 2.22 5.33 -11.81
C CYS A 10 1.96 5.53 -10.31
N ILE A 11 1.78 6.76 -9.86
CA ILE A 11 1.45 7.08 -8.47
C ILE A 11 0.07 6.50 -8.13
N ARG A 12 -0.90 6.62 -9.02
CA ARG A 12 -2.25 6.09 -8.83
C ARG A 12 -2.27 4.56 -8.78
N ASP A 13 -1.56 3.89 -9.69
CA ASP A 13 -1.49 2.43 -9.72
C ASP A 13 -0.84 1.88 -8.45
N ARG A 14 0.24 2.49 -7.99
CA ARG A 14 0.89 2.16 -6.72
C ARG A 14 -0.07 2.35 -5.54
N SER A 15 -0.79 3.47 -5.50
CA SER A 15 -1.77 3.78 -4.47
C SER A 15 -2.86 2.72 -4.40
N MET A 16 -3.41 2.31 -5.56
CA MET A 16 -4.46 1.28 -5.63
C MET A 16 -3.98 -0.09 -5.13
N VAL A 17 -2.77 -0.51 -5.49
CA VAL A 17 -2.19 -1.77 -5.03
C VAL A 17 -1.97 -1.75 -3.52
N GLU A 18 -1.41 -0.66 -2.99
CA GLU A 18 -1.19 -0.47 -1.56
C GLU A 18 -2.52 -0.47 -0.79
N SER A 19 -3.50 0.29 -1.24
CA SER A 19 -4.82 0.36 -0.62
C SER A 19 -5.54 -0.98 -0.64
N THR A 20 -5.39 -1.77 -1.71
CA THR A 20 -5.95 -3.14 -1.76
C THR A 20 -5.36 -4.00 -0.65
N GLY A 21 -4.04 -3.94 -0.46
CA GLY A 21 -3.37 -4.65 0.62
C GLY A 21 -3.87 -4.24 2.00
N VAL A 22 -4.07 -2.95 2.22
CA VAL A 22 -4.63 -2.40 3.46
C VAL A 22 -6.05 -2.89 3.72
N TYR A 23 -6.92 -2.88 2.69
CA TYR A 23 -8.30 -3.35 2.82
C TYR A 23 -8.38 -4.86 3.11
N LEU A 24 -7.52 -5.66 2.47
CA LEU A 24 -7.42 -7.08 2.75
C LEU A 24 -6.96 -7.34 4.20
N ALA A 25 -5.91 -6.66 4.64
CA ALA A 25 -5.41 -6.79 6.00
C ALA A 25 -6.44 -6.34 7.05
N LEU A 26 -7.19 -5.27 6.77
CA LEU A 26 -8.23 -4.78 7.64
C LEU A 26 -9.43 -5.74 7.71
N SER A 27 -9.83 -6.32 6.57
CA SER A 27 -10.86 -7.37 6.50
C SER A 27 -10.52 -8.56 7.40
N ASP A 28 -9.25 -8.96 7.42
CA ASP A 28 -8.77 -10.03 8.27
C ASP A 28 -8.86 -9.73 9.75
N ILE A 29 -8.51 -8.50 10.14
CA ILE A 29 -8.51 -8.07 11.55
C ILE A 29 -9.94 -7.91 12.05
N THR A 30 -10.82 -7.33 11.23
CA THR A 30 -12.22 -7.06 11.59
C THR A 30 -13.12 -8.28 11.42
N LYS A 31 -12.66 -9.31 10.68
CA LYS A 31 -13.44 -10.50 10.27
C LYS A 31 -14.67 -10.15 9.43
N GLU A 32 -14.66 -9.02 8.77
CA GLU A 32 -15.70 -8.57 7.87
C GLU A 32 -15.32 -8.95 6.44
N PRO A 33 -16.21 -9.61 5.67
CA PRO A 33 -15.89 -10.02 4.30
C PRO A 33 -15.66 -8.79 3.41
N LEU A 34 -14.60 -8.82 2.63
CA LEU A 34 -14.31 -7.78 1.64
C LEU A 34 -15.09 -8.07 0.36
N ASP A 35 -16.28 -7.51 0.28
CA ASP A 35 -17.10 -7.57 -0.93
C ASP A 35 -16.65 -6.51 -1.97
N SER A 36 -16.90 -6.79 -3.25
CA SER A 36 -16.61 -5.88 -4.36
C SER A 36 -17.22 -4.48 -4.18
N THR A 37 -18.39 -4.41 -3.54
CA THR A 37 -19.05 -3.14 -3.22
C THR A 37 -18.28 -2.34 -2.17
N ARG A 38 -17.78 -3.00 -1.13
CA ARG A 38 -16.98 -2.36 -0.08
C ARG A 38 -15.65 -1.85 -0.63
N LEU A 39 -14.99 -2.65 -1.47
CA LEU A 39 -13.74 -2.27 -2.13
C LEU A 39 -13.95 -1.05 -3.03
N ARG A 40 -14.99 -1.06 -3.86
CA ARG A 40 -15.35 0.07 -4.72
C ARG A 40 -15.64 1.35 -3.92
N ASN A 41 -16.34 1.24 -2.79
CA ASN A 41 -16.64 2.38 -1.94
C ASN A 41 -15.36 2.91 -1.23
N GLY A 42 -14.43 2.03 -0.87
CA GLY A 42 -13.11 2.40 -0.36
C GLY A 42 -12.34 3.26 -1.37
N TYR A 43 -12.23 2.80 -2.61
CA TYR A 43 -11.56 3.57 -3.66
C TYR A 43 -12.25 4.89 -4.00
N ARG A 44 -13.59 4.94 -3.94
CA ARG A 44 -14.33 6.19 -4.12
C ARG A 44 -14.04 7.19 -3.00
N ALA A 45 -13.99 6.72 -1.76
CA ALA A 45 -13.66 7.57 -0.61
C ALA A 45 -12.23 8.11 -0.71
N GLU A 46 -11.28 7.27 -1.10
CA GLU A 46 -9.88 7.66 -1.32
C GLU A 46 -9.76 8.67 -2.47
N GLY A 47 -10.45 8.43 -3.59
CA GLY A 47 -10.50 9.36 -4.71
C GLY A 47 -11.08 10.73 -4.34
N LEU A 48 -12.16 10.76 -3.54
CA LEU A 48 -12.73 12.00 -3.02
C LEU A 48 -11.76 12.73 -2.08
N ALA A 49 -11.06 11.98 -1.23
CA ALA A 49 -10.06 12.54 -0.33
C ALA A 49 -8.89 13.18 -1.10
N VAL A 50 -8.41 12.53 -2.16
CA VAL A 50 -7.37 13.07 -3.05
C VAL A 50 -7.85 14.33 -3.80
N LEU A 51 -9.11 14.34 -4.27
CA LEU A 51 -9.71 15.53 -4.91
C LEU A 51 -9.77 16.71 -3.94
N LEU A 52 -10.23 16.49 -2.72
CA LEU A 52 -10.23 17.51 -1.67
C LEU A 52 -8.82 17.98 -1.34
N GLY A 53 -7.85 17.06 -1.22
CA GLY A 53 -6.44 17.38 -1.04
C GLY A 53 -5.90 18.30 -2.16
N GLY A 54 -6.25 18.00 -3.41
CA GLY A 54 -5.88 18.85 -4.56
C GLY A 54 -6.45 20.26 -4.49
N LEU A 55 -7.70 20.43 -3.99
CA LEU A 55 -8.29 21.75 -3.78
C LEU A 55 -7.55 22.55 -2.69
N PHE A 56 -7.02 21.88 -1.68
CA PHE A 56 -6.20 22.48 -0.62
C PHE A 56 -4.70 22.54 -0.96
N ASN A 57 -4.33 22.24 -2.21
CA ASN A 57 -2.94 22.27 -2.69
C ASN A 57 -2.00 21.34 -1.90
N THR A 58 -2.50 20.17 -1.50
CA THR A 58 -1.71 19.13 -0.84
C THR A 58 -1.33 18.03 -1.84
N PHE A 59 -0.27 17.27 -1.49
CA PHE A 59 0.13 16.11 -2.30
C PHE A 59 -0.94 15.01 -2.27
N PRO A 60 -1.07 14.20 -3.34
CA PRO A 60 -1.91 13.02 -3.33
C PRO A 60 -1.42 12.05 -2.24
N TYR A 61 -2.34 11.49 -1.48
CA TYR A 61 -2.06 10.56 -0.38
C TYR A 61 -2.92 9.30 -0.46
N THR A 62 -2.41 8.24 0.14
CA THR A 62 -3.08 6.95 0.25
C THR A 62 -3.46 6.66 1.69
N GLY A 63 -4.21 5.59 1.91
CA GLY A 63 -4.45 5.08 3.24
C GLY A 63 -3.15 4.75 3.96
N PHE A 64 -3.00 5.19 5.21
CA PHE A 64 -1.79 4.99 6.01
C PHE A 64 -1.73 3.53 6.50
N SER A 65 -0.98 2.68 5.78
CA SER A 65 -0.92 1.23 5.98
C SER A 65 -0.42 0.83 7.38
N GLN A 66 0.43 1.65 8.01
CA GLN A 66 0.93 1.42 9.36
C GLN A 66 -0.17 1.43 10.42
N ASN A 67 -1.29 2.14 10.19
CA ASN A 67 -2.44 2.15 11.10
C ASN A 67 -3.11 0.79 11.21
N VAL A 68 -3.00 -0.08 10.21
CA VAL A 68 -3.53 -1.46 10.27
C VAL A 68 -2.87 -2.23 11.42
N GLY A 69 -1.56 -2.07 11.60
CA GLY A 69 -0.83 -2.65 12.73
C GLY A 69 -1.34 -2.14 14.07
N LEU A 70 -1.61 -0.83 14.18
CA LEU A 70 -2.18 -0.22 15.39
C LEU A 70 -3.58 -0.73 15.71
N VAL A 71 -4.45 -0.89 14.71
CA VAL A 71 -5.79 -1.47 14.89
C VAL A 71 -5.70 -2.89 15.43
N LYS A 72 -4.75 -3.68 14.93
CA LYS A 72 -4.51 -5.03 15.42
C LYS A 72 -4.03 -5.07 16.87
N LEU A 73 -3.11 -4.18 17.24
CA LEU A 73 -2.56 -4.08 18.59
C LEU A 73 -3.59 -3.58 19.59
N SER A 74 -4.36 -2.56 19.24
CA SER A 74 -5.39 -1.98 20.12
C SER A 74 -6.61 -2.88 20.27
N GLY A 75 -6.82 -3.81 19.34
CA GLY A 75 -8.01 -4.69 19.34
C GLY A 75 -9.33 -3.95 19.07
N ILE A 76 -9.28 -2.66 18.76
CA ILE A 76 -10.46 -1.83 18.53
C ILE A 76 -10.97 -2.06 17.11
N LYS A 77 -12.15 -2.67 17.00
CA LYS A 77 -12.79 -3.00 15.71
C LYS A 77 -13.95 -2.06 15.36
N THR A 78 -14.24 -1.09 16.22
CA THR A 78 -15.33 -0.13 16.03
C THR A 78 -14.89 1.07 15.21
N ARG A 79 -15.84 1.70 14.51
CA ARG A 79 -15.58 2.90 13.69
C ARG A 79 -15.51 4.19 14.49
N LEU A 80 -15.99 4.18 15.73
CA LEU A 80 -16.06 5.36 16.60
C LEU A 80 -14.70 6.08 16.78
N PRO A 81 -13.60 5.40 17.11
CA PRO A 81 -12.30 6.05 17.25
C PRO A 81 -11.82 6.74 15.97
N ILE A 82 -12.20 6.22 14.80
CA ILE A 82 -11.82 6.81 13.50
C ILE A 82 -12.51 8.17 13.31
N TYR A 83 -13.78 8.30 13.69
CA TYR A 83 -14.51 9.58 13.62
C TYR A 83 -13.91 10.61 14.57
N TYR A 84 -13.56 10.21 15.79
CA TYR A 84 -12.87 11.10 16.73
C TYR A 84 -11.49 11.52 16.21
N ALA A 85 -10.71 10.59 15.69
CA ALA A 85 -9.42 10.89 15.10
C ALA A 85 -9.54 11.85 13.91
N ALA A 86 -10.53 11.64 13.02
CA ALA A 86 -10.80 12.56 11.92
C ALA A 86 -11.18 13.96 12.41
N GLY A 87 -12.03 14.06 13.43
CA GLY A 87 -12.37 15.33 14.06
C GLY A 87 -11.16 16.07 14.64
N PHE A 88 -10.29 15.33 15.35
CA PHE A 88 -9.02 15.87 15.86
C PHE A 88 -8.11 16.36 14.76
N LEU A 89 -7.96 15.60 13.67
CA LEU A 89 -7.13 15.99 12.54
C LEU A 89 -7.64 17.26 11.86
N VAL A 90 -8.97 17.41 11.69
CA VAL A 90 -9.57 18.64 11.16
C VAL A 90 -9.28 19.81 12.08
N LEU A 91 -9.43 19.64 13.39
CA LEU A 91 -9.18 20.68 14.38
C LEU A 91 -7.70 21.10 14.40
N LEU A 92 -6.78 20.14 14.31
CA LEU A 92 -5.34 20.41 14.19
C LEU A 92 -5.00 21.11 12.87
N GLY A 93 -5.67 20.75 11.76
CA GLY A 93 -5.49 21.39 10.46
C GLY A 93 -5.93 22.86 10.42
N LEU A 94 -6.93 23.22 11.23
CA LEU A 94 -7.37 24.61 11.38
C LEU A 94 -6.39 25.47 12.19
N LEU A 95 -5.49 24.85 12.95
CA LEU A 95 -4.53 25.52 13.80
C LEU A 95 -3.09 25.34 13.24
N PRO A 96 -2.62 26.20 12.34
CA PRO A 96 -1.33 26.01 11.65
C PRO A 96 -0.13 25.98 12.59
N LYS A 97 -0.25 26.51 13.82
CA LYS A 97 0.81 26.45 14.84
C LYS A 97 1.15 25.03 15.29
N PHE A 98 0.20 24.09 15.22
CA PHE A 98 0.47 22.68 15.55
C PHE A 98 1.36 21.98 14.51
N GLY A 99 1.26 22.35 13.24
CA GLY A 99 2.18 21.86 12.21
C GLY A 99 3.64 22.27 12.50
N ALA A 100 3.85 23.50 12.98
CA ALA A 100 5.18 23.95 13.40
C ALA A 100 5.67 23.19 14.66
N LEU A 101 4.78 22.85 15.58
CA LEU A 101 5.12 22.07 16.78
C LEU A 101 5.58 20.64 16.40
N ALA A 102 4.97 20.04 15.39
CA ALA A 102 5.36 18.71 14.91
C ALA A 102 6.79 18.70 14.32
N GLN A 103 7.28 19.83 13.78
CA GLN A 103 8.65 19.96 13.25
C GLN A 103 9.73 20.00 14.34
N ILE A 104 9.34 20.22 15.60
CA ILE A 104 10.29 20.22 16.74
C ILE A 104 10.70 18.81 17.13
N ILE A 105 9.94 17.78 16.71
CA ILE A 105 10.24 16.39 17.02
C ILE A 105 11.56 15.98 16.33
N PRO A 106 12.60 15.56 17.07
CA PRO A 106 13.87 15.16 16.47
C PRO A 106 13.69 13.98 15.52
N SER A 107 14.35 14.04 14.35
CA SER A 107 14.31 12.97 13.35
C SER A 107 14.70 11.57 13.86
N PRO A 108 15.62 11.40 14.84
CA PRO A 108 15.92 10.08 15.40
C PRO A 108 14.73 9.45 16.13
N VAL A 109 13.90 10.27 16.81
CA VAL A 109 12.69 9.78 17.53
C VAL A 109 11.65 9.29 16.53
N LEU A 110 11.42 10.08 15.47
CA LEU A 110 10.54 9.68 14.37
C LEU A 110 11.06 8.40 13.68
N GLY A 111 12.36 8.33 13.41
CA GLY A 111 12.98 7.15 12.80
C GLY A 111 12.79 5.87 13.64
N GLY A 112 12.97 5.96 14.96
CA GLY A 112 12.74 4.84 15.86
C GLY A 112 11.30 4.35 15.86
N ALA A 113 10.33 5.26 15.93
CA ALA A 113 8.91 4.94 15.85
C ALA A 113 8.55 4.30 14.49
N MET A 114 9.07 4.85 13.40
CA MET A 114 8.85 4.33 12.04
C MET A 114 9.38 2.91 11.88
N LEU A 115 10.56 2.57 12.40
CA LEU A 115 11.11 1.21 12.35
C LEU A 115 10.15 0.18 12.95
N VAL A 116 9.59 0.47 14.11
CA VAL A 116 8.62 -0.42 14.76
C VAL A 116 7.35 -0.56 13.90
N MET A 117 6.84 0.54 13.38
CA MET A 117 5.63 0.54 12.55
C MET A 117 5.83 -0.24 11.23
N PHE A 118 6.98 -0.06 10.58
CA PHE A 118 7.32 -0.86 9.37
C PHE A 118 7.48 -2.34 9.71
N GLY A 119 8.00 -2.69 10.88
CA GLY A 119 8.02 -4.07 11.38
C GLY A 119 6.60 -4.69 11.42
N PHE A 120 5.62 -3.95 11.94
CA PHE A 120 4.22 -4.44 11.95
C PHE A 120 3.66 -4.64 10.54
N VAL A 121 3.92 -3.73 9.62
CA VAL A 121 3.49 -3.85 8.22
C VAL A 121 4.13 -5.08 7.55
N SER A 122 5.40 -5.33 7.81
CA SER A 122 6.11 -6.51 7.29
C SER A 122 5.50 -7.82 7.78
N ILE A 123 5.19 -7.90 9.07
CA ILE A 123 4.50 -9.08 9.65
C ILE A 123 3.11 -9.26 9.05
N GLN A 124 2.39 -8.17 8.80
CA GLN A 124 1.08 -8.21 8.16
C GLN A 124 1.19 -8.77 6.73
N GLY A 125 2.18 -8.34 5.97
CA GLY A 125 2.48 -8.89 4.63
C GLY A 125 2.77 -10.38 4.66
N MET A 126 3.58 -10.84 5.62
CA MET A 126 3.85 -12.27 5.83
C MET A 126 2.59 -13.06 6.19
N GLN A 127 1.68 -12.50 6.98
CA GLN A 127 0.42 -13.16 7.32
C GLN A 127 -0.52 -13.31 6.11
N ILE A 128 -0.55 -12.33 5.22
CA ILE A 128 -1.30 -12.44 3.96
C ILE A 128 -0.66 -13.51 3.07
N LEU A 129 0.65 -13.53 2.98
CA LEU A 129 1.39 -14.52 2.19
C LEU A 129 1.20 -15.94 2.73
N ALA A 130 1.13 -16.12 4.06
CA ALA A 130 0.92 -17.41 4.70
C ALA A 130 -0.45 -18.08 4.39
N ARG A 131 -1.37 -17.34 3.76
CA ARG A 131 -2.66 -17.90 3.29
C ARG A 131 -2.57 -18.60 1.95
N VAL A 132 -1.49 -18.36 1.23
CA VAL A 132 -1.23 -19.00 -0.05
C VAL A 132 -0.85 -20.45 0.22
N ASP A 133 -1.48 -21.38 -0.48
CA ASP A 133 -1.16 -22.81 -0.37
C ASP A 133 0.20 -23.07 -1.05
N PHE A 134 1.24 -23.13 -0.24
CA PHE A 134 2.59 -23.45 -0.68
C PHE A 134 2.86 -24.95 -0.62
N ALA A 135 2.12 -25.72 0.19
CA ALA A 135 2.36 -27.13 0.39
C ALA A 135 1.91 -28.00 -0.79
N ASN A 136 0.74 -27.67 -1.35
CA ASN A 136 0.16 -28.44 -2.47
C ASN A 136 0.48 -27.85 -3.84
N ASN A 137 1.09 -26.66 -3.90
CA ASN A 137 1.41 -26.00 -5.15
C ASN A 137 2.80 -25.34 -5.12
N GLU A 138 3.80 -26.07 -5.59
CA GLU A 138 5.18 -25.58 -5.69
C GLU A 138 5.31 -24.33 -6.57
N HIS A 139 4.42 -24.14 -7.55
CA HIS A 139 4.40 -22.95 -8.39
C HIS A 139 4.12 -21.69 -7.59
N ASN A 140 3.27 -21.74 -6.56
CA ASN A 140 2.98 -20.59 -5.71
C ASN A 140 4.22 -20.13 -4.94
N PHE A 141 5.06 -21.09 -4.49
CA PHE A 141 6.33 -20.78 -3.84
C PHE A 141 7.28 -20.05 -4.79
N LEU A 142 7.43 -20.57 -6.02
CA LEU A 142 8.27 -19.97 -7.04
C LEU A 142 7.80 -18.56 -7.41
N ILE A 143 6.49 -18.40 -7.61
CA ILE A 143 5.87 -17.09 -7.93
C ILE A 143 6.17 -16.08 -6.82
N ALA A 144 5.93 -16.45 -5.57
CA ALA A 144 6.18 -15.56 -4.43
C ALA A 144 7.67 -15.20 -4.30
N ALA A 145 8.56 -16.21 -4.38
CA ALA A 145 10.00 -16.02 -4.26
C ALA A 145 10.55 -15.07 -5.34
N VAL A 146 10.24 -15.35 -6.60
CA VAL A 146 10.73 -14.55 -7.74
C VAL A 146 10.15 -13.13 -7.69
N SER A 147 8.87 -12.98 -7.39
CA SER A 147 8.22 -11.66 -7.36
C SER A 147 8.76 -10.79 -6.23
N ILE A 148 8.97 -11.35 -5.04
CA ILE A 148 9.55 -10.61 -3.90
C ILE A 148 11.01 -10.27 -4.19
N ALA A 149 11.80 -11.24 -4.67
CA ALA A 149 13.21 -11.01 -4.98
C ALA A 149 13.39 -9.93 -6.04
N ALA A 150 12.59 -9.97 -7.11
CA ALA A 150 12.61 -8.93 -8.14
C ALA A 150 12.18 -7.57 -7.60
N GLY A 151 11.11 -7.52 -6.80
CA GLY A 151 10.62 -6.27 -6.22
C GLY A 151 11.62 -5.60 -5.28
N VAL A 152 12.32 -6.38 -4.45
CA VAL A 152 13.33 -5.86 -3.53
C VAL A 152 14.64 -5.56 -4.26
N GLY A 153 15.09 -6.46 -5.13
CA GLY A 153 16.37 -6.34 -5.82
C GLY A 153 16.42 -5.25 -6.89
N LEU A 154 15.30 -4.99 -7.54
CA LEU A 154 15.21 -3.95 -8.58
C LEU A 154 14.88 -2.57 -8.01
N ASN A 155 14.43 -2.49 -6.76
CA ASN A 155 14.10 -1.22 -6.14
C ASN A 155 15.36 -0.36 -5.94
N GLY A 156 15.43 0.77 -6.63
CA GLY A 156 16.57 1.69 -6.58
C GLY A 156 17.79 1.24 -7.40
N SER A 157 17.68 0.19 -8.23
CA SER A 157 18.75 -0.20 -9.13
C SER A 157 18.84 0.77 -10.32
N ASN A 158 20.07 1.06 -10.76
CA ASN A 158 20.34 1.90 -11.94
C ASN A 158 20.21 1.13 -13.27
N LEU A 159 19.73 -0.12 -13.23
CA LEU A 159 19.64 -0.99 -14.39
C LEU A 159 18.73 -0.45 -15.51
N PHE A 160 17.74 0.37 -15.13
CA PHE A 160 16.72 0.87 -16.05
C PHE A 160 16.97 2.30 -16.54
N ASN A 161 18.10 2.92 -16.19
CA ASN A 161 18.43 4.29 -16.59
C ASN A 161 18.58 4.49 -18.10
N SER A 162 18.79 3.40 -18.85
CA SER A 162 18.91 3.40 -20.31
C SER A 162 17.57 3.26 -21.05
N LEU A 163 16.46 3.05 -20.31
CA LEU A 163 15.13 2.88 -20.90
C LEU A 163 14.43 4.24 -21.10
N PRO A 164 13.49 4.33 -22.06
CA PRO A 164 12.64 5.52 -22.19
C PRO A 164 11.94 5.85 -20.88
N ASN A 165 11.78 7.14 -20.58
CA ASN A 165 11.29 7.65 -19.29
C ASN A 165 9.98 6.98 -18.79
N ALA A 166 9.08 6.61 -19.70
CA ALA A 166 7.84 5.92 -19.36
C ALA A 166 8.08 4.53 -18.76
N PHE A 167 8.98 3.74 -19.36
CA PHE A 167 9.33 2.40 -18.87
C PHE A 167 10.19 2.46 -17.62
N GLN A 168 11.09 3.43 -17.52
CA GLN A 168 11.91 3.65 -16.35
C GLN A 168 11.06 3.85 -15.09
N MET A 169 9.99 4.63 -15.17
CA MET A 169 9.08 4.87 -14.05
C MET A 169 8.39 3.59 -13.55
N PHE A 170 7.97 2.72 -14.46
CA PHE A 170 7.33 1.44 -14.09
C PHE A 170 8.34 0.48 -13.45
N PHE A 171 9.50 0.30 -14.05
CA PHE A 171 10.50 -0.67 -13.60
C PHE A 171 11.34 -0.20 -12.41
N SER A 172 11.44 1.10 -12.15
CA SER A 172 12.09 1.64 -10.96
C SER A 172 11.29 1.43 -9.68
N ASN A 173 10.01 1.08 -9.80
CA ASN A 173 9.15 0.86 -8.64
C ASN A 173 9.04 -0.63 -8.31
N GLY A 174 9.76 -1.08 -7.28
CA GLY A 174 9.80 -2.48 -6.88
C GLY A 174 8.42 -3.09 -6.58
N ILE A 175 7.46 -2.30 -6.08
CA ILE A 175 6.09 -2.77 -5.79
C ILE A 175 5.36 -3.11 -7.10
N VAL A 176 5.47 -2.25 -8.11
CA VAL A 176 4.83 -2.45 -9.41
C VAL A 176 5.43 -3.66 -10.11
N VAL A 177 6.75 -3.79 -10.10
CA VAL A 177 7.46 -4.94 -10.69
C VAL A 177 7.06 -6.25 -10.01
N ALA A 178 7.05 -6.28 -8.67
CA ALA A 178 6.66 -7.46 -7.92
C ALA A 178 5.22 -7.88 -8.22
N SER A 179 4.30 -6.92 -8.25
CA SER A 179 2.88 -7.18 -8.52
C SER A 179 2.66 -7.69 -9.94
N LEU A 180 3.30 -7.08 -10.90
CA LEU A 180 3.18 -7.43 -12.32
C LEU A 180 3.77 -8.81 -12.58
N LEU A 181 4.95 -9.11 -12.02
CA LEU A 181 5.58 -10.43 -12.09
C LEU A 181 4.70 -11.50 -11.43
N ALA A 182 4.13 -11.22 -10.26
CA ALA A 182 3.25 -12.16 -9.58
C ALA A 182 2.02 -12.49 -10.44
N ILE A 183 1.39 -11.49 -11.06
CA ILE A 183 0.23 -11.67 -11.93
C ILE A 183 0.60 -12.49 -13.17
N VAL A 184 1.69 -12.11 -13.86
CA VAL A 184 2.14 -12.78 -15.09
C VAL A 184 2.55 -14.23 -14.81
N LEU A 185 3.37 -14.45 -13.78
CA LEU A 185 3.80 -15.80 -13.41
C LEU A 185 2.63 -16.67 -12.96
N ASN A 186 1.69 -16.10 -12.21
CA ASN A 186 0.48 -16.82 -11.81
C ASN A 186 -0.40 -17.18 -13.00
N ALA A 187 -0.53 -16.28 -13.97
CA ALA A 187 -1.26 -16.56 -15.21
C ALA A 187 -0.61 -17.66 -16.06
N ILE A 188 0.72 -17.70 -16.10
CA ILE A 188 1.46 -18.70 -16.89
C ILE A 188 1.51 -20.07 -16.19
N LEU A 189 1.88 -20.08 -14.90
CA LEU A 189 2.15 -21.33 -14.17
C LEU A 189 0.88 -21.99 -13.61
N ASN A 190 -0.14 -21.21 -13.28
CA ASN A 190 -1.39 -21.73 -12.72
C ASN A 190 -2.56 -21.77 -13.72
N HIS A 191 -2.31 -21.48 -15.01
CA HIS A 191 -3.36 -21.50 -16.04
C HIS A 191 -4.02 -22.90 -16.19
N ASN A 192 -3.25 -23.97 -16.10
CA ASN A 192 -3.73 -25.33 -16.31
C ASN A 192 -4.48 -25.95 -15.11
N LYS A 193 -4.54 -25.28 -13.94
CA LYS A 193 -5.22 -25.82 -12.75
C LYS A 193 -6.68 -25.41 -12.61
N LYS A 194 -7.20 -24.56 -13.49
CA LYS A 194 -8.64 -24.18 -13.50
C LYS A 194 -9.54 -25.18 -14.21
N GLU A 195 -8.97 -26.23 -14.82
CA GLU A 195 -9.73 -27.27 -15.56
C GLU A 195 -9.79 -28.65 -14.86
N LYS A 196 -9.46 -28.74 -13.55
CA LYS A 196 -9.69 -29.98 -12.80
C LYS A 196 -10.55 -29.77 -11.58
#